data_6a4d8da91c73b63ee3f5dc31a5444eb2
#
_entry.id   6a4d8da91c73b63ee3f5dc31a5444eb2
#
_cell.length_a   1.000
_cell.length_b   1.000
_cell.length_c   1.000
_cell.angle_alpha   90.00
_cell.angle_beta   90.00
_cell.angle_gamma   90.00
#
_symmetry.space_group_name_H-M   'P 1'
#
loop_
_entity.id
_entity.type
_entity.pdbx_description
1 polymer ?
#
loop_
_entity_poly.entity_id
_entity_poly.type
_entity_poly.pdbx_seq_one_letter_code
_entity_poly.pdbx_strand_id
1 'polypeptide(L)'
;MIYILYNLLANNKTGDSASEDVKGILSGKDFTVKDITREGNLSQYIKLIRDGDTLIIVGGDGTLNYAINFLYGKIPFDRVYYYPAGSGNDFAHDVESTEKFMGFLIPMKKFIRDLPLVTVNGKKRYFLNGIGFGIDGYCCEMGDEQRKVSTEKINYAAIAIKGLFGKFKPCNGIINVDGEIRKFKKIWLAPT
;
A
#
# COMPACT_ATOMS: atom_id res chain seq x y z
N MET A 1 0.58 -8.69 23.38
CA MET A 1 -0.12 -9.47 22.32
C MET A 1 0.42 -9.11 20.96
N ILE A 2 0.48 -10.05 19.99
CA ILE A 2 0.85 -9.79 18.60
C ILE A 2 -0.40 -9.91 17.75
N TYR A 3 -0.68 -8.90 16.92
CA TYR A 3 -1.76 -8.92 15.93
C TYR A 3 -1.19 -9.02 14.53
N ILE A 4 -1.57 -10.05 13.79
CA ILE A 4 -1.25 -10.21 12.37
C ILE A 4 -2.45 -9.70 11.57
N LEU A 5 -2.27 -8.57 10.90
CA LEU A 5 -3.27 -7.94 10.05
C LEU A 5 -2.97 -8.31 8.59
N TYR A 6 -3.76 -9.19 8.01
CA TYR A 6 -3.48 -9.70 6.66
C TYR A 6 -4.62 -9.39 5.68
N ASN A 7 -4.26 -9.32 4.42
CA ASN A 7 -5.21 -9.14 3.33
C ASN A 7 -5.28 -10.42 2.49
N LEU A 8 -6.39 -11.14 2.58
CA LEU A 8 -6.64 -12.37 1.81
C LEU A 8 -6.48 -12.19 0.30
N LEU A 9 -6.78 -11.00 -0.22
CA LEU A 9 -6.72 -10.70 -1.64
C LEU A 9 -5.32 -10.27 -2.11
N ALA A 10 -4.34 -10.14 -1.19
CA ALA A 10 -2.98 -9.82 -1.57
C ALA A 10 -2.40 -10.91 -2.49
N ASN A 11 -1.57 -10.49 -3.45
CA ASN A 11 -0.86 -11.38 -4.37
C ASN A 11 -1.77 -12.46 -5.01
N ASN A 12 -2.89 -12.00 -5.63
CA ASN A 12 -3.85 -12.89 -6.30
C ASN A 12 -4.48 -13.96 -5.39
N LYS A 13 -4.83 -13.59 -4.17
CA LYS A 13 -5.46 -14.45 -3.15
C LYS A 13 -4.50 -15.44 -2.46
N THR A 14 -3.20 -15.21 -2.49
CA THR A 14 -2.22 -15.98 -1.72
C THR A 14 -1.89 -15.33 -0.36
N GLY A 15 -2.63 -14.28 0.04
CA GLY A 15 -2.43 -13.60 1.33
C GLY A 15 -2.55 -14.55 2.53
N ASP A 16 -3.31 -15.64 2.37
CA ASP A 16 -3.45 -16.66 3.41
C ASP A 16 -2.13 -17.42 3.63
N SER A 17 -1.43 -17.85 2.56
CA SER A 17 -0.13 -18.51 2.67
C SER A 17 0.91 -17.60 3.33
N ALA A 18 0.95 -16.31 2.98
CA ALA A 18 1.86 -15.36 3.61
C ALA A 18 1.57 -15.16 5.11
N SER A 19 0.30 -15.25 5.51
CA SER A 19 -0.05 -15.22 6.94
C SER A 19 0.42 -16.48 7.66
N GLU A 20 0.38 -17.65 7.02
CA GLU A 20 0.90 -18.90 7.56
C GLU A 20 2.44 -18.86 7.74
N ASP A 21 3.16 -18.27 6.78
CA ASP A 21 4.60 -18.06 6.91
C ASP A 21 4.91 -17.24 8.18
N VAL A 22 4.19 -16.12 8.38
CA VAL A 22 4.37 -15.28 9.56
C VAL A 22 3.99 -16.02 10.85
N LYS A 23 2.93 -16.84 10.84
CA LYS A 23 2.56 -17.69 11.99
C LYS A 23 3.66 -18.70 12.31
N GLY A 24 4.24 -19.35 11.30
CA GLY A 24 5.36 -20.28 11.48
C GLY A 24 6.55 -19.61 12.16
N ILE A 25 6.87 -18.41 11.76
CA ILE A 25 7.98 -17.62 12.33
C ILE A 25 7.69 -17.18 13.77
N LEU A 26 6.44 -16.92 14.10
CA LEU A 26 6.00 -16.56 15.46
C LEU A 26 5.68 -17.78 16.34
N SER A 27 6.04 -18.97 15.90
CA SER A 27 5.81 -20.20 16.68
C SER A 27 6.31 -20.05 18.12
N GLY A 28 5.48 -20.44 19.08
CA GLY A 28 5.76 -20.29 20.50
C GLY A 28 5.45 -18.90 21.10
N LYS A 29 4.90 -17.97 20.30
CA LYS A 29 4.43 -16.65 20.79
C LYS A 29 2.90 -16.56 20.72
N ASP A 30 2.31 -15.82 21.64
CA ASP A 30 0.87 -15.52 21.60
C ASP A 30 0.58 -14.49 20.51
N PHE A 31 -0.22 -14.87 19.53
CA PHE A 31 -0.67 -13.97 18.47
C PHE A 31 -2.15 -14.18 18.10
N THR A 32 -2.72 -13.17 17.46
CA THR A 32 -4.08 -13.21 16.90
C THR A 32 -4.04 -12.74 15.45
N VAL A 33 -4.69 -13.49 14.56
CA VAL A 33 -4.76 -13.18 13.13
C VAL A 33 -6.08 -12.47 12.83
N LYS A 34 -6.03 -11.39 12.05
CA LYS A 34 -7.19 -10.57 11.66
C LYS A 34 -7.16 -10.28 10.17
N ASP A 35 -8.21 -10.68 9.49
CA ASP A 35 -8.42 -10.35 8.08
C ASP A 35 -8.87 -8.88 7.94
N ILE A 36 -8.09 -8.09 7.19
CA ILE A 36 -8.39 -6.69 6.89
C ILE A 36 -8.84 -6.46 5.45
N THR A 37 -9.16 -7.52 4.71
CA THR A 37 -9.60 -7.46 3.31
C THR A 37 -10.89 -6.65 3.14
N ARG A 38 -11.82 -6.74 4.09
CA ARG A 38 -13.11 -6.08 4.04
C ARG A 38 -13.03 -4.68 4.63
N GLU A 39 -13.67 -3.74 3.95
CA GLU A 39 -13.80 -2.37 4.44
C GLU A 39 -14.47 -2.35 5.83
N GLY A 40 -13.89 -1.58 6.74
CA GLY A 40 -14.37 -1.48 8.13
C GLY A 40 -13.76 -2.48 9.12
N ASN A 41 -13.19 -3.60 8.68
CA ASN A 41 -12.61 -4.58 9.59
C ASN A 41 -11.48 -3.97 10.44
N LEU A 42 -10.59 -3.19 9.82
CA LEU A 42 -9.48 -2.57 10.52
C LEU A 42 -9.94 -1.63 11.64
N SER A 43 -11.09 -0.94 11.46
CA SER A 43 -11.66 -0.05 12.49
C SER A 43 -12.12 -0.80 13.75
N GLN A 44 -12.57 -2.02 13.60
CA GLN A 44 -12.97 -2.86 14.73
C GLN A 44 -11.73 -3.38 15.47
N TYR A 45 -10.70 -3.78 14.74
CA TYR A 45 -9.51 -4.37 15.34
C TYR A 45 -8.66 -3.34 16.10
N ILE A 46 -8.57 -2.11 15.63
CA ILE A 46 -7.83 -1.03 16.34
C ILE A 46 -8.36 -0.84 17.77
N LYS A 47 -9.66 -0.98 18.00
CA LYS A 47 -10.24 -0.85 19.33
C LYS A 47 -9.77 -1.93 20.31
N LEU A 48 -9.19 -3.02 19.79
CA LEU A 48 -8.68 -4.12 20.60
C LEU A 48 -7.19 -3.96 20.94
N ILE A 49 -6.48 -3.11 20.19
CA ILE A 49 -5.03 -2.91 20.32
C ILE A 49 -4.76 -2.03 21.53
N ARG A 50 -3.86 -2.44 22.38
CA ARG A 50 -3.43 -1.74 23.60
C ARG A 50 -1.98 -1.28 23.48
N ASP A 51 -1.60 -0.36 24.35
CA ASP A 51 -0.20 0.03 24.48
C ASP A 51 0.67 -1.18 24.79
N GLY A 52 1.76 -1.33 24.05
CA GLY A 52 2.66 -2.48 24.17
C GLY A 52 2.33 -3.65 23.24
N ASP A 53 1.18 -3.66 22.56
CA ASP A 53 0.88 -4.65 21.53
C ASP A 53 1.73 -4.45 20.28
N THR A 54 1.97 -5.52 19.54
CA THR A 54 2.72 -5.53 18.29
C THR A 54 1.78 -5.79 17.12
N LEU A 55 1.88 -4.99 16.06
CA LEU A 55 1.13 -5.17 14.82
C LEU A 55 2.06 -5.61 13.70
N ILE A 56 1.64 -6.62 12.96
CA ILE A 56 2.32 -7.07 11.74
C ILE A 56 1.33 -6.95 10.60
N ILE A 57 1.62 -6.06 9.65
CA ILE A 57 0.83 -5.88 8.43
C ILE A 57 1.38 -6.84 7.38
N VAL A 58 0.54 -7.75 6.88
CA VAL A 58 0.89 -8.75 5.86
C VAL A 58 0.13 -8.45 4.58
N GLY A 59 0.84 -8.13 3.50
CA GLY A 59 0.23 -7.81 2.21
C GLY A 59 1.18 -7.09 1.25
N GLY A 60 0.68 -6.58 0.14
CA GLY A 60 1.44 -5.74 -0.80
C GLY A 60 1.38 -4.26 -0.42
N ASP A 61 1.96 -3.40 -1.29
CA ASP A 61 2.04 -1.94 -1.10
C ASP A 61 0.67 -1.29 -0.88
N GLY A 62 -0.36 -1.73 -1.61
CA GLY A 62 -1.73 -1.26 -1.43
C GLY A 62 -2.31 -1.57 -0.05
N THR A 63 -2.02 -2.76 0.49
CA THR A 63 -2.44 -3.16 1.84
C THR A 63 -1.70 -2.33 2.89
N LEU A 64 -0.41 -2.14 2.72
CA LEU A 64 0.41 -1.32 3.60
C LEU A 64 -0.09 0.13 3.61
N ASN A 65 -0.29 0.72 2.43
CA ASN A 65 -0.78 2.09 2.30
C ASN A 65 -2.19 2.28 2.91
N TYR A 66 -3.09 1.32 2.72
CA TYR A 66 -4.40 1.33 3.37
C TYR A 66 -4.27 1.30 4.89
N ALA A 67 -3.47 0.37 5.43
CA ALA A 67 -3.28 0.24 6.87
C ALA A 67 -2.69 1.51 7.48
N ILE A 68 -1.66 2.10 6.86
CA ILE A 68 -1.04 3.34 7.34
C ILE A 68 -2.04 4.49 7.36
N ASN A 69 -2.79 4.72 6.29
CA ASN A 69 -3.81 5.78 6.25
C ASN A 69 -4.87 5.63 7.33
N PHE A 70 -5.10 4.41 7.78
CA PHE A 70 -6.06 4.14 8.84
C PHE A 70 -5.44 4.26 10.24
N LEU A 71 -4.19 3.83 10.41
CA LEU A 71 -3.50 3.77 11.70
C LEU A 71 -2.86 5.11 12.10
N TYR A 72 -2.48 5.93 11.12
CA TYR A 72 -1.75 7.18 11.35
C TYR A 72 -2.50 8.11 12.30
N GLY A 73 -1.80 8.57 13.33
CA GLY A 73 -2.36 9.41 14.40
C GLY A 73 -3.27 8.68 15.41
N LYS A 74 -3.50 7.37 15.25
CA LYS A 74 -4.36 6.58 16.17
C LYS A 74 -3.58 5.62 17.05
N ILE A 75 -2.46 5.10 16.56
CA ILE A 75 -1.57 4.24 17.32
C ILE A 75 -0.11 4.65 17.12
N PRO A 76 0.77 4.44 18.11
CA PRO A 76 2.21 4.63 17.92
C PRO A 76 2.76 3.52 17.02
N PHE A 77 3.66 3.91 16.09
CA PHE A 77 4.27 2.98 15.14
C PHE A 77 5.54 2.29 15.65
N ASP A 78 5.88 2.43 16.91
CA ASP A 78 7.07 1.83 17.52
C ASP A 78 7.07 0.30 17.43
N ARG A 79 5.90 -0.31 17.35
CA ARG A 79 5.67 -1.76 17.29
C ARG A 79 4.83 -2.18 16.09
N VAL A 80 4.89 -1.39 15.02
CA VAL A 80 4.26 -1.76 13.76
C VAL A 80 5.33 -2.25 12.79
N TYR A 81 5.11 -3.42 12.23
CA TYR A 81 5.99 -4.11 11.30
C TYR A 81 5.25 -4.45 10.02
N TYR A 82 5.99 -4.57 8.93
CA TYR A 82 5.46 -4.96 7.64
C TYR A 82 6.13 -6.24 7.14
N TYR A 83 5.32 -7.15 6.64
CA TYR A 83 5.73 -8.35 5.91
C TYR A 83 5.25 -8.23 4.46
N PRO A 84 6.18 -8.06 3.48
CA PRO A 84 5.83 -7.88 2.09
C PRO A 84 5.32 -9.19 1.48
N ALA A 85 4.04 -9.19 1.07
CA ALA A 85 3.35 -10.34 0.49
C ALA A 85 2.57 -9.94 -0.78
N GLY A 86 2.99 -8.89 -1.46
CA GLY A 86 2.41 -8.41 -2.71
C GLY A 86 3.19 -8.88 -3.94
N SER A 87 2.71 -8.49 -5.13
CA SER A 87 3.35 -8.81 -6.40
C SER A 87 4.54 -7.89 -6.73
N GLY A 88 4.49 -6.61 -6.32
CA GLY A 88 5.54 -5.61 -6.52
C GLY A 88 6.43 -5.51 -5.30
N ASN A 89 5.84 -5.13 -4.16
CA ASN A 89 6.53 -4.85 -2.90
C ASN A 89 7.58 -3.73 -3.05
N ASP A 90 7.24 -2.69 -3.81
CA ASP A 90 8.14 -1.59 -4.16
C ASP A 90 8.72 -0.92 -2.91
N PHE A 91 7.87 -0.66 -1.90
CA PHE A 91 8.33 -0.13 -0.62
C PHE A 91 9.38 -1.03 0.05
N ALA A 92 9.18 -2.35 0.02
CA ALA A 92 10.13 -3.28 0.64
C ALA A 92 11.48 -3.31 -0.09
N HIS A 93 11.49 -3.15 -1.42
CA HIS A 93 12.70 -3.02 -2.22
C HIS A 93 13.44 -1.72 -1.93
N ASP A 94 12.73 -0.60 -1.80
CA ASP A 94 13.33 0.70 -1.47
C ASP A 94 14.02 0.72 -0.10
N VAL A 95 13.54 -0.10 0.83
CA VAL A 95 14.08 -0.19 2.20
C VAL A 95 14.85 -1.48 2.48
N GLU A 96 15.32 -2.17 1.45
CA GLU A 96 15.98 -3.48 1.55
C GLU A 96 17.19 -3.49 2.49
N SER A 97 17.93 -2.39 2.56
CA SER A 97 19.10 -2.21 3.45
C SER A 97 18.73 -1.99 4.92
N THR A 98 17.43 -1.89 5.25
CA THR A 98 16.99 -1.62 6.61
C THR A 98 17.13 -2.88 7.49
N GLU A 99 17.58 -2.69 8.73
CA GLU A 99 17.60 -3.75 9.72
C GLU A 99 16.19 -4.31 9.93
N LYS A 100 16.04 -5.62 9.76
CA LYS A 100 14.75 -6.30 9.85
C LYS A 100 14.56 -6.90 11.23
N PHE A 101 13.38 -6.73 11.79
CA PHE A 101 12.99 -7.42 13.01
C PHE A 101 12.75 -8.91 12.71
N MET A 102 13.32 -9.80 13.52
CA MET A 102 13.29 -11.25 13.32
C MET A 102 13.82 -11.70 11.92
N GLY A 103 14.68 -10.89 11.29
CA GLY A 103 15.32 -11.20 10.01
C GLY A 103 14.47 -10.93 8.75
N PHE A 104 13.18 -10.61 8.87
CA PHE A 104 12.30 -10.46 7.69
C PHE A 104 11.18 -9.41 7.86
N LEU A 105 10.85 -8.97 9.06
CA LEU A 105 9.84 -7.93 9.31
C LEU A 105 10.46 -6.53 9.24
N ILE A 106 9.88 -5.67 8.43
CA ILE A 106 10.33 -4.29 8.24
C ILE A 106 9.71 -3.40 9.35
N PRO A 107 10.50 -2.76 10.23
CA PRO A 107 9.98 -1.87 11.26
C PRO A 107 9.50 -0.56 10.64
N MET A 108 8.23 -0.20 10.87
CA MET A 108 7.59 0.93 10.19
C MET A 108 7.87 2.29 10.84
N LYS A 109 8.34 2.33 12.10
CA LYS A 109 8.59 3.58 12.84
C LYS A 109 9.44 4.59 12.06
N LYS A 110 10.49 4.13 11.40
CA LYS A 110 11.43 5.00 10.67
C LYS A 110 10.79 5.68 9.44
N PHE A 111 9.79 5.06 8.84
CA PHE A 111 9.22 5.45 7.54
C PHE A 111 7.93 6.26 7.67
N ILE A 112 7.34 6.34 8.88
CA ILE A 112 6.01 6.94 9.08
C ILE A 112 6.08 8.30 9.77
N ARG A 113 7.28 8.81 10.05
CA ARG A 113 7.44 10.05 10.80
C ARG A 113 6.93 11.27 10.02
N ASP A 114 7.30 11.37 8.73
CA ASP A 114 7.02 12.53 7.87
C ASP A 114 6.46 12.06 6.53
N LEU A 115 5.29 11.40 6.57
CA LEU A 115 4.65 10.89 5.36
C LEU A 115 4.18 12.02 4.44
N PRO A 116 4.50 11.94 3.15
CA PRO A 116 3.94 12.87 2.18
C PRO A 116 2.42 12.72 2.10
N LEU A 117 1.75 13.86 1.89
CA LEU A 117 0.30 13.96 1.88
C LEU A 117 -0.18 14.47 0.51
N VAL A 118 -1.13 13.76 -0.07
CA VAL A 118 -1.88 14.22 -1.24
C VAL A 118 -3.31 14.60 -0.86
N THR A 119 -3.84 15.62 -1.51
CA THR A 119 -5.25 15.99 -1.42
C THR A 119 -5.88 15.92 -2.80
N VAL A 120 -6.83 15.01 -2.98
CA VAL A 120 -7.59 14.85 -4.22
C VAL A 120 -9.08 15.06 -3.93
N ASN A 121 -9.70 16.02 -4.61
CA ASN A 121 -11.12 16.36 -4.40
C ASN A 121 -11.47 16.57 -2.92
N GLY A 122 -10.61 17.27 -2.17
CA GLY A 122 -10.78 17.54 -0.74
C GLY A 122 -10.47 16.36 0.19
N LYS A 123 -10.19 15.17 -0.33
CA LYS A 123 -9.83 14.00 0.47
C LYS A 123 -8.32 13.90 0.62
N LYS A 124 -7.85 13.84 1.86
CA LYS A 124 -6.44 13.70 2.21
C LYS A 124 -6.05 12.23 2.30
N ARG A 125 -4.87 11.88 1.75
CA ARG A 125 -4.27 10.55 1.83
C ARG A 125 -2.76 10.66 1.98
N TYR A 126 -2.20 9.88 2.87
CA TYR A 126 -0.76 9.65 2.97
C TYR A 126 -0.32 8.60 1.95
N PHE A 127 0.92 8.68 1.51
CA PHE A 127 1.49 7.66 0.62
C PHE A 127 2.95 7.36 1.01
N LEU A 128 3.42 6.18 0.65
CA LEU A 128 4.76 5.69 0.97
C LEU A 128 5.69 5.72 -0.24
N ASN A 129 5.16 5.33 -1.39
CA ASN A 129 5.93 5.24 -2.63
C ASN A 129 5.76 6.53 -3.42
N GLY A 130 5.26 6.49 -4.63
CA GLY A 130 4.97 7.65 -5.43
C GLY A 130 3.49 7.82 -5.76
N ILE A 131 3.14 8.97 -6.31
CA ILE A 131 1.84 9.22 -6.91
C ILE A 131 2.05 9.53 -8.39
N GLY A 132 1.30 8.86 -9.25
CA GLY A 132 1.28 9.13 -10.67
C GLY A 132 -0.03 9.76 -11.12
N PHE A 133 0.07 10.80 -11.93
CA PHE A 133 -1.07 11.41 -12.60
C PHE A 133 -0.99 11.11 -14.11
N GLY A 134 -2.14 10.85 -14.72
CA GLY A 134 -2.22 10.59 -16.16
C GLY A 134 -2.32 9.11 -16.49
N ILE A 135 -1.46 8.59 -17.36
CA ILE A 135 -1.50 7.19 -17.79
C ILE A 135 -1.26 6.20 -16.63
N ASP A 136 -0.55 6.62 -15.61
CA ASP A 136 -0.32 5.84 -14.40
C ASP A 136 -1.63 5.57 -13.65
N GLY A 137 -2.41 6.63 -13.41
CA GLY A 137 -3.76 6.50 -12.84
C GLY A 137 -4.68 5.64 -13.70
N TYR A 138 -4.62 5.80 -15.04
CA TYR A 138 -5.35 4.93 -15.96
C TYR A 138 -4.96 3.46 -15.82
N CYS A 139 -3.67 3.17 -15.69
CA CYS A 139 -3.20 1.80 -15.50
C CYS A 139 -3.69 1.19 -14.18
N CYS A 140 -3.70 1.97 -13.11
CA CYS A 140 -4.24 1.54 -11.82
C CYS A 140 -5.74 1.25 -11.90
N GLU A 141 -6.52 2.16 -12.51
CA GLU A 141 -7.97 1.97 -12.70
C GLU A 141 -8.29 0.71 -13.49
N MET A 142 -7.63 0.52 -14.64
CA MET A 142 -7.83 -0.68 -15.47
C MET A 142 -7.38 -1.96 -14.77
N GLY A 143 -6.32 -1.90 -13.97
CA GLY A 143 -5.88 -3.01 -13.16
C GLY A 143 -6.91 -3.38 -12.09
N ASP A 144 -7.51 -2.40 -11.45
CA ASP A 144 -8.56 -2.62 -10.45
C ASP A 144 -9.84 -3.19 -11.07
N GLU A 145 -10.23 -2.73 -12.26
CA GLU A 145 -11.34 -3.32 -13.01
C GLU A 145 -11.06 -4.79 -13.38
N GLN A 146 -9.85 -5.10 -13.82
CA GLN A 146 -9.47 -6.48 -14.12
C GLN A 146 -9.54 -7.38 -12.88
N ARG A 147 -9.12 -6.89 -11.70
CA ARG A 147 -9.21 -7.64 -10.44
C ARG A 147 -10.63 -8.01 -10.03
N LYS A 148 -11.63 -7.23 -10.43
CA LYS A 148 -13.05 -7.53 -10.13
C LYS A 148 -13.53 -8.75 -10.87
N VAL A 149 -13.00 -9.01 -12.07
CA VAL A 149 -13.51 -10.05 -13.00
C VAL A 149 -12.55 -11.21 -13.22
N SER A 150 -11.29 -11.08 -12.85
CA SER A 150 -10.26 -12.11 -13.06
C SER A 150 -9.36 -12.27 -11.83
N THR A 151 -8.86 -13.49 -11.64
CA THR A 151 -7.83 -13.80 -10.63
C THR A 151 -6.42 -13.88 -11.24
N GLU A 152 -6.30 -13.65 -12.55
CA GLU A 152 -5.02 -13.67 -13.25
C GLU A 152 -4.14 -12.50 -12.83
N LYS A 153 -2.83 -12.69 -12.95
CA LYS A 153 -1.85 -11.63 -12.68
C LYS A 153 -2.05 -10.48 -13.66
N ILE A 154 -2.18 -9.26 -13.14
CA ILE A 154 -2.37 -8.07 -13.96
C ILE A 154 -1.08 -7.75 -14.71
N ASN A 155 -1.20 -7.60 -16.02
CA ASN A 155 -0.11 -7.15 -16.86
C ASN A 155 -0.22 -5.63 -17.11
N TYR A 156 0.36 -4.84 -16.19
CA TYR A 156 0.34 -3.38 -16.26
C TYR A 156 1.04 -2.84 -17.52
N ALA A 157 2.08 -3.52 -18.02
CA ALA A 157 2.74 -3.12 -19.27
C ALA A 157 1.78 -3.22 -20.47
N ALA A 158 1.01 -4.30 -20.55
CA ALA A 158 0.01 -4.45 -21.60
C ALA A 158 -1.12 -3.41 -21.49
N ILE A 159 -1.53 -3.04 -20.28
CA ILE A 159 -2.52 -1.98 -20.03
C ILE A 159 -1.95 -0.64 -20.48
N ALA A 160 -0.71 -0.30 -20.12
CA ALA A 160 -0.04 0.92 -20.52
C ALA A 160 0.08 1.04 -22.05
N ILE A 161 0.49 -0.04 -22.73
CA ILE A 161 0.57 -0.08 -24.20
C ILE A 161 -0.80 0.17 -24.83
N LYS A 162 -1.86 -0.50 -24.35
CA LYS A 162 -3.24 -0.25 -24.82
C LYS A 162 -3.70 1.19 -24.56
N GLY A 163 -3.29 1.77 -23.44
CA GLY A 163 -3.52 3.16 -23.10
C GLY A 163 -2.87 4.10 -24.12
N LEU A 164 -1.59 3.90 -24.42
CA LEU A 164 -0.84 4.69 -25.38
C LEU A 164 -1.44 4.65 -26.80
N PHE A 165 -1.97 3.50 -27.23
CA PHE A 165 -2.59 3.32 -28.55
C PHE A 165 -4.08 3.75 -28.62
N GLY A 166 -4.50 4.72 -27.80
CA GLY A 166 -5.76 5.45 -28.00
C GLY A 166 -6.85 5.23 -26.95
N LYS A 167 -6.61 4.42 -25.94
CA LYS A 167 -7.54 4.28 -24.81
C LYS A 167 -7.43 5.43 -23.82
N PHE A 168 -6.21 5.91 -23.55
CA PHE A 168 -5.95 7.05 -22.70
C PHE A 168 -5.82 8.34 -23.52
N LYS A 169 -6.43 9.41 -23.05
CA LYS A 169 -6.31 10.75 -23.67
C LYS A 169 -5.57 11.70 -22.73
N PRO A 170 -4.39 12.21 -23.13
CA PRO A 170 -3.66 13.17 -22.31
C PRO A 170 -4.46 14.46 -22.14
N CYS A 171 -4.37 15.08 -20.98
CA CYS A 171 -5.04 16.33 -20.68
C CYS A 171 -4.09 17.54 -20.70
N ASN A 172 -4.66 18.72 -20.73
CA ASN A 172 -3.91 19.94 -20.45
C ASN A 172 -4.01 20.25 -18.95
N GLY A 173 -2.99 20.85 -18.38
CA GLY A 173 -2.97 21.15 -16.96
C GLY A 173 -2.10 22.34 -16.60
N ILE A 174 -2.30 22.82 -15.41
CA ILE A 174 -1.46 23.82 -14.76
C ILE A 174 -0.83 23.14 -13.56
N ILE A 175 0.48 23.20 -13.47
CA ILE A 175 1.23 22.66 -12.34
C ILE A 175 1.86 23.84 -11.61
N ASN A 176 1.69 23.88 -10.30
CA ASN A 176 2.34 24.80 -9.40
C ASN A 176 3.26 24.00 -8.48
N VAL A 177 4.55 24.29 -8.53
CA VAL A 177 5.57 23.71 -7.64
C VAL A 177 6.24 24.85 -6.92
N ASP A 178 6.08 24.89 -5.59
CA ASP A 178 6.69 25.91 -4.73
C ASP A 178 6.42 27.36 -5.15
N GLY A 179 5.24 27.63 -5.72
CA GLY A 179 4.85 28.94 -6.22
C GLY A 179 5.14 29.17 -7.70
N GLU A 180 5.97 28.36 -8.34
CA GLU A 180 6.20 28.42 -9.79
C GLU A 180 5.05 27.77 -10.57
N ILE A 181 4.34 28.56 -11.34
CA ILE A 181 3.20 28.12 -12.15
C ILE A 181 3.63 27.88 -13.59
N ARG A 182 3.40 26.66 -14.07
CA ARG A 182 3.67 26.27 -15.46
C ARG A 182 2.45 25.64 -16.10
N LYS A 183 2.19 25.99 -17.37
CA LYS A 183 1.10 25.42 -18.17
C LYS A 183 1.64 24.35 -19.11
N PHE A 184 1.02 23.19 -19.10
CA PHE A 184 1.40 22.06 -19.95
C PHE A 184 0.24 21.66 -20.86
N LYS A 185 0.57 21.23 -22.06
CA LYS A 185 -0.38 20.64 -23.02
C LYS A 185 -0.06 19.16 -23.17
N LYS A 186 -1.10 18.33 -23.29
CA LYS A 186 -0.98 16.88 -23.53
C LYS A 186 -0.11 16.19 -22.46
N ILE A 187 -0.45 16.39 -21.21
CA ILE A 187 0.21 15.68 -20.10
C ILE A 187 -0.16 14.20 -20.19
N TRP A 188 0.83 13.37 -20.46
CA TRP A 188 0.71 11.92 -20.45
C TRP A 188 0.96 11.32 -19.09
N LEU A 189 1.96 11.84 -18.39
CA LEU A 189 2.40 11.36 -17.08
C LEU A 189 3.00 12.52 -16.29
N ALA A 190 2.63 12.62 -15.03
CA ALA A 190 3.27 13.50 -14.05
C ALA A 190 3.48 12.69 -12.76
N PRO A 191 4.65 12.06 -12.59
CA PRO A 191 5.02 11.38 -11.35
C PRO A 191 5.47 12.39 -10.32
N THR A 192 5.29 12.05 -9.03
CA THR A 192 5.79 12.82 -7.88
C THR A 192 6.59 11.91 -6.96
#